data_181e8dddb6db74df3ccce2c7822262c6
#
_entry.id   181e8dddb6db74df3ccce2c7822262c6
#
_cell.length_a   1.000
_cell.length_b   1.000
_cell.length_c   1.000
_cell.angle_alpha   90.00
_cell.angle_beta   90.00
_cell.angle_gamma   90.00
#
_symmetry.space_group_name_H-M   'P 1'
#
loop_
_entity.id
_entity.type
_entity.pdbx_description
1 polymer ?
#
loop_
_entity_poly.entity_id
_entity_poly.type
_entity_poly.pdbx_seq_one_letter_code
_entity_poly.pdbx_strand_id
1 'polypeptide(L)'
;MLSKLDKKIIGLIYKDIPLTKKPFRDLADELGIEERLLLERIRFFKKSGLMRKFAASLNHKKIGFRYNAMVVWNIPGRFVDKAGNIMASFDEVSHCYERKPRPGWKYNLYSMVHGRTRGDCFDVVRKISKTLGGNVDHKALFSFKEEKKTGAKF
;
A
#
# COMPACT_ATOMS: atom_id res chain seq x y z
N MET A 1 23.51 9.47 -3.76
CA MET A 1 23.41 9.23 -2.29
C MET A 1 22.60 10.35 -1.65
N LEU A 2 21.73 10.07 -0.67
CA LEU A 2 20.96 11.09 0.05
C LEU A 2 21.87 11.86 1.01
N SER A 3 21.79 13.20 0.98
CA SER A 3 22.52 14.06 1.91
C SER A 3 21.97 13.94 3.35
N LYS A 4 22.71 14.47 4.34
CA LYS A 4 22.22 14.57 5.73
C LYS A 4 20.92 15.39 5.81
N LEU A 5 20.83 16.46 5.02
CA LEU A 5 19.63 17.29 4.91
C LEU A 5 18.46 16.52 4.34
N ASP A 6 18.68 15.74 3.26
CA ASP A 6 17.61 14.92 2.66
C ASP A 6 17.00 13.94 3.66
N LYS A 7 17.84 13.28 4.45
CA LYS A 7 17.38 12.36 5.50
C LYS A 7 16.52 13.07 6.56
N LYS A 8 16.90 14.30 6.95
CA LYS A 8 16.11 15.11 7.89
C LYS A 8 14.75 15.50 7.28
N ILE A 9 14.75 16.00 6.03
CA ILE A 9 13.52 16.36 5.32
C ILE A 9 12.59 15.13 5.22
N ILE A 10 13.11 13.99 4.77
CA ILE A 10 12.33 12.75 4.67
C ILE A 10 11.75 12.37 6.04
N GLY A 11 12.55 12.44 7.11
CA GLY A 11 12.10 12.10 8.45
C GLY A 11 10.94 12.97 8.94
N LEU A 12 10.88 14.25 8.56
CA LEU A 12 9.79 15.15 8.91
C LEU A 12 8.52 14.86 8.06
N ILE A 13 8.65 14.90 6.72
CA ILE A 13 7.49 14.72 5.83
C ILE A 13 6.88 13.31 5.91
N TYR A 14 7.67 12.33 6.39
CA TYR A 14 7.20 10.97 6.59
C TYR A 14 6.29 10.84 7.82
N LYS A 15 6.51 11.63 8.85
CA LYS A 15 5.68 11.59 10.06
C LYS A 15 4.31 12.18 9.80
N ASP A 16 4.28 13.44 9.44
CA ASP A 16 3.06 14.17 9.08
C ASP A 16 3.42 15.55 8.53
N ILE A 17 2.47 16.21 7.89
CA ILE A 17 2.60 17.60 7.47
C ILE A 17 1.68 18.43 8.35
N PRO A 18 2.19 19.51 8.99
CA PRO A 18 1.38 20.32 9.88
C PRO A 18 0.16 20.91 9.16
N LEU A 19 -1.01 20.83 9.81
CA LEU A 19 -2.27 21.40 9.29
C LEU A 19 -2.35 22.91 9.63
N THR A 20 -1.47 23.70 9.02
CA THR A 20 -1.38 25.15 9.16
C THR A 20 -1.63 25.86 7.84
N LYS A 21 -1.67 27.20 7.86
CA LYS A 21 -1.80 28.00 6.63
C LYS A 21 -0.57 27.93 5.74
N LYS A 22 0.62 27.64 6.29
CA LYS A 22 1.91 27.61 5.57
C LYS A 22 2.75 26.38 5.97
N PRO A 23 2.26 25.17 5.72
CA PRO A 23 2.84 23.95 6.28
C PRO A 23 4.30 23.70 5.86
N PHE A 24 4.68 24.07 4.65
CA PHE A 24 6.05 23.88 4.18
C PHE A 24 7.00 24.92 4.76
N ARG A 25 6.52 26.13 5.06
CA ARG A 25 7.30 27.13 5.78
C ARG A 25 7.59 26.67 7.19
N ASP A 26 6.59 26.18 7.90
CA ASP A 26 6.75 25.68 9.25
C ASP A 26 7.77 24.53 9.33
N LEU A 27 7.73 23.61 8.35
CA LEU A 27 8.72 22.53 8.23
C LEU A 27 10.13 23.05 7.87
N ALA A 28 10.22 24.08 7.04
CA ALA A 28 11.50 24.70 6.69
C ALA A 28 12.13 25.43 7.89
N ASP A 29 11.31 26.14 8.65
CA ASP A 29 11.71 26.83 9.89
C ASP A 29 12.23 25.83 10.94
N GLU A 30 11.55 24.67 11.10
CA GLU A 30 11.99 23.58 11.98
C GLU A 30 13.39 23.03 11.58
N LEU A 31 13.68 23.01 10.28
CA LEU A 31 14.95 22.54 9.75
C LEU A 31 16.04 23.61 9.68
N GLY A 32 15.69 24.88 9.93
CA GLY A 32 16.59 26.03 9.76
C GLY A 32 17.01 26.26 8.32
N ILE A 33 16.11 26.06 7.34
CA ILE A 33 16.37 26.24 5.91
C ILE A 33 15.30 27.12 5.26
N GLU A 34 15.58 27.64 4.07
CA GLU A 34 14.57 28.35 3.28
C GLU A 34 13.48 27.40 2.76
N GLU A 35 12.21 27.84 2.76
CA GLU A 35 11.07 27.10 2.21
C GLU A 35 11.31 26.71 0.74
N ARG A 36 11.93 27.58 -0.05
CA ARG A 36 12.27 27.30 -1.43
C ARG A 36 13.16 26.06 -1.56
N LEU A 37 14.19 25.95 -0.74
CA LEU A 37 15.10 24.81 -0.73
C LEU A 37 14.35 23.53 -0.34
N LEU A 38 13.49 23.57 0.68
CA LEU A 38 12.65 22.44 1.07
C LEU A 38 11.79 21.94 -0.10
N LEU A 39 11.08 22.85 -0.78
CA LEU A 39 10.21 22.52 -1.92
C LEU A 39 11.00 21.97 -3.12
N GLU A 40 12.19 22.51 -3.40
CA GLU A 40 13.08 21.97 -4.45
C GLU A 40 13.49 20.52 -4.14
N ARG A 41 13.82 20.22 -2.86
CA ARG A 41 14.18 18.85 -2.45
C ARG A 41 12.98 17.90 -2.55
N ILE A 42 11.79 18.31 -2.15
CA ILE A 42 10.57 17.51 -2.27
C ILE A 42 10.25 17.21 -3.75
N ARG A 43 10.37 18.21 -4.65
CA ARG A 43 10.20 18.01 -6.10
C ARG A 43 11.23 17.02 -6.64
N PHE A 44 12.47 17.12 -6.20
CA PHE A 44 13.53 16.18 -6.56
C PHE A 44 13.18 14.75 -6.11
N PHE A 45 12.70 14.56 -4.88
CA PHE A 45 12.30 13.23 -4.38
C PHE A 45 11.16 12.63 -5.22
N LYS A 46 10.22 13.47 -5.65
CA LYS A 46 9.13 13.03 -6.53
C LYS A 46 9.65 12.65 -7.92
N LYS A 47 10.49 13.49 -8.53
CA LYS A 47 11.05 13.26 -9.89
C LYS A 47 11.97 12.04 -9.94
N SER A 48 12.74 11.78 -8.89
CA SER A 48 13.65 10.63 -8.79
C SER A 48 12.95 9.31 -8.40
N GLY A 49 11.63 9.31 -8.17
CA GLY A 49 10.89 8.13 -7.75
C GLY A 49 11.06 7.75 -6.26
N LEU A 50 11.88 8.49 -5.51
CA LEU A 50 12.05 8.29 -4.07
C LEU A 50 10.73 8.52 -3.31
N MET A 51 9.97 9.54 -3.70
CA MET A 51 8.61 9.79 -3.23
C MET A 51 7.62 9.29 -4.28
N ARG A 52 6.99 8.13 -4.03
CA ARG A 52 6.03 7.54 -4.97
C ARG A 52 4.77 8.37 -5.15
N LYS A 53 4.22 8.90 -4.05
CA LYS A 53 3.07 9.81 -4.09
C LYS A 53 3.08 10.74 -2.88
N PHE A 54 2.41 11.87 -3.04
CA PHE A 54 2.09 12.81 -1.99
C PHE A 54 0.56 12.83 -1.85
N ALA A 55 0.03 12.27 -0.77
CA ALA A 55 -1.41 12.12 -0.58
C ALA A 55 -1.76 11.95 0.90
N ALA A 56 -2.98 12.30 1.27
CA ALA A 56 -3.51 12.03 2.59
C ALA A 56 -3.73 10.53 2.80
N SER A 57 -3.43 10.03 3.99
CA SER A 57 -3.78 8.68 4.43
C SER A 57 -5.08 8.74 5.23
N LEU A 58 -6.15 8.19 4.67
CA LEU A 58 -7.46 8.19 5.32
C LEU A 58 -7.67 6.94 6.17
N ASN A 59 -8.40 7.09 7.27
CA ASN A 59 -8.85 5.93 8.04
C ASN A 59 -9.98 5.22 7.26
N HIS A 60 -9.64 4.17 6.53
CA HIS A 60 -10.56 3.43 5.68
C HIS A 60 -11.78 2.88 6.43
N LYS A 61 -11.65 2.53 7.71
CA LYS A 61 -12.78 2.05 8.54
C LYS A 61 -13.81 3.16 8.78
N LYS A 62 -13.34 4.42 8.99
CA LYS A 62 -14.23 5.59 9.19
C LYS A 62 -14.94 6.03 7.92
N ILE A 63 -14.37 5.77 6.74
CA ILE A 63 -15.00 6.08 5.44
C ILE A 63 -15.78 4.89 4.86
N GLY A 64 -16.04 3.84 5.67
CA GLY A 64 -16.96 2.77 5.32
C GLY A 64 -16.30 1.47 4.83
N PHE A 65 -15.01 1.45 4.49
CA PHE A 65 -14.28 0.22 4.13
C PHE A 65 -13.81 -0.50 5.40
N ARG A 66 -14.70 -1.31 5.98
CA ARG A 66 -14.46 -1.93 7.29
C ARG A 66 -13.76 -3.27 7.20
N TYR A 67 -13.82 -3.93 6.05
CA TYR A 67 -13.29 -5.28 5.87
C TYR A 67 -12.13 -5.28 4.87
N ASN A 68 -11.10 -5.97 5.23
CA ASN A 68 -10.00 -6.31 4.35
C ASN A 68 -9.69 -7.79 4.51
N ALA A 69 -9.51 -8.46 3.39
CA ALA A 69 -9.14 -9.86 3.34
C ALA A 69 -7.77 -9.98 2.66
N MET A 70 -6.82 -10.61 3.35
CA MET A 70 -5.65 -11.17 2.68
C MET A 70 -6.07 -12.46 2.01
N VAL A 71 -6.17 -12.43 0.69
CA VAL A 71 -6.50 -13.63 -0.09
C VAL A 71 -5.21 -14.25 -0.60
N VAL A 72 -5.03 -15.52 -0.30
CA VAL A 72 -3.88 -16.30 -0.71
C VAL A 72 -4.30 -17.30 -1.81
N TRP A 73 -3.52 -17.36 -2.88
CA TRP A 73 -3.84 -18.10 -4.09
C TRP A 73 -2.75 -19.09 -4.42
N ASN A 74 -3.14 -20.28 -4.84
CA ASN A 74 -2.22 -21.29 -5.36
C ASN A 74 -2.26 -21.24 -6.90
N ILE A 75 -1.29 -20.55 -7.48
CA ILE A 75 -1.21 -20.32 -8.93
C ILE A 75 -0.04 -21.12 -9.50
N PRO A 76 -0.24 -21.92 -10.57
CA PRO A 76 0.89 -22.57 -11.24
C PRO A 76 1.92 -21.54 -11.71
N GLY A 77 3.22 -21.80 -11.49
CA GLY A 77 4.31 -20.83 -11.68
C GLY A 77 4.27 -20.08 -13.02
N ARG A 78 4.00 -20.80 -14.12
CA ARG A 78 3.87 -20.20 -15.48
C ARG A 78 2.75 -19.18 -15.64
N PHE A 79 1.80 -19.09 -14.70
CA PHE A 79 0.65 -18.18 -14.76
C PHE A 79 0.69 -17.09 -13.69
N VAL A 80 1.71 -17.04 -12.83
CA VAL A 80 1.78 -16.10 -11.69
C VAL A 80 1.75 -14.66 -12.15
N ASP A 81 2.57 -14.29 -13.13
CA ASP A 81 2.59 -12.91 -13.67
C ASP A 81 1.24 -12.50 -14.26
N LYS A 82 0.64 -13.38 -15.08
CA LYS A 82 -0.68 -13.14 -15.66
C LYS A 82 -1.75 -12.98 -14.58
N ALA A 83 -1.75 -13.85 -13.58
CA ALA A 83 -2.71 -13.80 -12.48
C ALA A 83 -2.49 -12.54 -11.61
N GLY A 84 -1.25 -12.17 -11.33
CA GLY A 84 -0.90 -10.95 -10.61
C GLY A 84 -1.41 -9.69 -11.32
N ASN A 85 -1.22 -9.59 -12.63
CA ASN A 85 -1.71 -8.48 -13.45
C ASN A 85 -3.26 -8.42 -13.44
N ILE A 86 -3.94 -9.55 -13.58
CA ILE A 86 -5.40 -9.63 -13.48
C ILE A 86 -5.86 -9.15 -12.10
N MET A 87 -5.27 -9.63 -11.01
CA MET A 87 -5.64 -9.21 -9.65
C MET A 87 -5.38 -7.73 -9.43
N ALA A 88 -4.26 -7.20 -9.92
CA ALA A 88 -3.90 -5.79 -9.79
C ALA A 88 -4.81 -4.84 -10.60
N SER A 89 -5.58 -5.33 -11.56
CA SER A 89 -6.52 -4.53 -12.34
C SER A 89 -7.87 -4.30 -11.63
N PHE A 90 -8.11 -4.96 -10.50
CA PHE A 90 -9.33 -4.73 -9.70
C PHE A 90 -9.12 -3.55 -8.75
N ASP A 91 -10.01 -2.56 -8.78
CA ASP A 91 -9.94 -1.37 -7.92
C ASP A 91 -10.01 -1.71 -6.42
N GLU A 92 -10.70 -2.80 -6.09
CA GLU A 92 -10.83 -3.29 -4.72
C GLU A 92 -9.56 -3.99 -4.20
N VAL A 93 -8.56 -4.22 -5.06
CA VAL A 93 -7.27 -4.83 -4.71
C VAL A 93 -6.21 -3.75 -4.53
N SER A 94 -5.79 -3.51 -3.29
CA SER A 94 -4.77 -2.48 -3.00
C SER A 94 -3.33 -2.97 -3.14
N HIS A 95 -3.09 -4.26 -2.97
CA HIS A 95 -1.77 -4.88 -3.01
C HIS A 95 -1.86 -6.28 -3.60
N CYS A 96 -0.87 -6.64 -4.41
CA CYS A 96 -0.69 -7.99 -4.93
C CYS A 96 0.79 -8.35 -4.89
N TYR A 97 1.13 -9.49 -4.27
CA TYR A 97 2.52 -9.92 -4.10
C TYR A 97 2.69 -11.39 -4.42
N GLU A 98 3.76 -11.74 -5.12
CA GLU A 98 4.26 -13.09 -5.19
C GLU A 98 5.17 -13.39 -3.99
N ARG A 99 5.06 -14.61 -3.44
CA ARG A 99 5.96 -15.14 -2.42
C ARG A 99 6.30 -16.59 -2.74
N LYS A 100 7.52 -16.99 -2.46
CA LYS A 100 7.93 -18.39 -2.63
C LYS A 100 7.10 -19.29 -1.70
N PRO A 101 6.52 -20.38 -2.21
CA PRO A 101 5.86 -21.39 -1.38
C PRO A 101 6.81 -21.96 -0.35
N ARG A 102 6.25 -22.52 0.73
CA ARG A 102 7.02 -23.19 1.80
C ARG A 102 6.41 -24.57 2.07
N PRO A 103 7.16 -25.51 2.65
CA PRO A 103 6.59 -26.78 3.11
C PRO A 103 5.35 -26.54 3.97
N GLY A 104 4.26 -27.25 3.67
CA GLY A 104 2.97 -27.08 4.33
C GLY A 104 2.15 -25.83 3.92
N TRP A 105 2.69 -24.95 3.06
CA TRP A 105 2.02 -23.74 2.60
C TRP A 105 2.23 -23.50 1.11
N LYS A 106 1.28 -24.00 0.31
CA LYS A 106 1.38 -24.02 -1.16
C LYS A 106 1.06 -22.71 -1.87
N TYR A 107 0.50 -21.73 -1.17
CA TYR A 107 0.07 -20.47 -1.75
C TYR A 107 1.25 -19.57 -2.09
N ASN A 108 1.25 -19.02 -3.30
CA ASN A 108 2.36 -18.23 -3.83
C ASN A 108 1.96 -16.81 -4.27
N LEU A 109 0.67 -16.52 -4.49
CA LEU A 109 0.21 -15.18 -4.82
C LEU A 109 -0.74 -14.68 -3.72
N TYR A 110 -0.61 -13.40 -3.37
CA TYR A 110 -1.30 -12.77 -2.25
C TYR A 110 -1.92 -11.47 -2.70
N SER A 111 -3.22 -11.29 -2.50
CA SER A 111 -3.92 -10.04 -2.80
C SER A 111 -4.65 -9.51 -1.57
N MET A 112 -4.58 -8.19 -1.34
CA MET A 112 -5.32 -7.51 -0.28
C MET A 112 -6.60 -6.93 -0.90
N VAL A 113 -7.72 -7.54 -0.57
CA VAL A 113 -9.06 -7.17 -1.06
C VAL A 113 -9.78 -6.34 0.00
N HIS A 114 -10.37 -5.22 -0.41
CA HIS A 114 -11.13 -4.34 0.46
C HIS A 114 -12.63 -4.39 0.13
N GLY A 115 -13.48 -4.27 1.17
CA GLY A 115 -14.93 -4.23 1.04
C GLY A 115 -15.60 -3.50 2.21
N ARG A 116 -16.84 -3.10 2.01
CA ARG A 116 -17.67 -2.54 3.08
C ARG A 116 -18.18 -3.64 3.99
N THR A 117 -18.42 -4.82 3.42
CA THR A 117 -18.85 -6.05 4.09
C THR A 117 -17.91 -7.20 3.77
N ARG A 118 -18.01 -8.29 4.53
CA ARG A 118 -17.32 -9.55 4.17
C ARG A 118 -17.84 -10.11 2.85
N GLY A 119 -19.13 -9.92 2.57
CA GLY A 119 -19.77 -10.32 1.32
C GLY A 119 -19.10 -9.69 0.11
N ASP A 120 -18.87 -8.35 0.16
CA ASP A 120 -18.20 -7.63 -0.92
C ASP A 120 -16.81 -8.21 -1.20
N CYS A 121 -16.04 -8.53 -0.14
CA CYS A 121 -14.73 -9.14 -0.32
C CYS A 121 -14.83 -10.50 -1.02
N PHE A 122 -15.80 -11.35 -0.64
CA PHE A 122 -16.03 -12.64 -1.29
C PHE A 122 -16.52 -12.48 -2.73
N ASP A 123 -17.32 -11.45 -3.04
CA ASP A 123 -17.75 -11.16 -4.40
C ASP A 123 -16.57 -10.81 -5.31
N VAL A 124 -15.65 -9.97 -4.83
CA VAL A 124 -14.41 -9.66 -5.54
C VAL A 124 -13.56 -10.92 -5.74
N VAL A 125 -13.39 -11.74 -4.71
CA VAL A 125 -12.65 -13.01 -4.79
C VAL A 125 -13.27 -13.94 -5.84
N ARG A 126 -14.59 -14.04 -5.88
CA ARG A 126 -15.30 -14.85 -6.90
C ARG A 126 -15.09 -14.31 -8.33
N LYS A 127 -15.14 -12.97 -8.50
CA LYS A 127 -14.87 -12.33 -9.80
C LYS A 127 -13.44 -12.62 -10.25
N ILE A 128 -12.45 -12.45 -9.37
CA ILE A 128 -11.05 -12.76 -9.65
C ILE A 128 -10.90 -14.24 -10.05
N SER A 129 -11.43 -15.17 -9.24
CA SER A 129 -11.35 -16.61 -9.52
C SER A 129 -11.97 -16.95 -10.87
N LYS A 130 -13.13 -16.39 -11.20
CA LYS A 130 -13.80 -16.57 -12.50
C LYS A 130 -12.94 -16.07 -13.66
N THR A 131 -12.32 -14.89 -13.53
CA THR A 131 -11.45 -14.31 -14.56
C THR A 131 -10.18 -15.14 -14.77
N LEU A 132 -9.72 -15.83 -13.72
CA LEU A 132 -8.57 -16.75 -13.78
C LEU A 132 -8.94 -18.15 -14.32
N GLY A 133 -10.18 -18.38 -14.77
CA GLY A 133 -10.63 -19.65 -15.34
C GLY A 133 -11.46 -20.52 -14.39
N GLY A 134 -11.91 -20.00 -13.27
CA GLY A 134 -12.70 -20.74 -12.28
C GLY A 134 -11.81 -21.48 -11.26
N ASN A 135 -12.19 -22.48 -10.63
CA ASN A 135 -11.49 -23.43 -9.72
C ASN A 135 -10.05 -23.14 -9.25
N VAL A 136 -9.73 -21.87 -8.99
CA VAL A 136 -8.42 -21.49 -8.43
C VAL A 136 -8.46 -21.70 -6.92
N ASP A 137 -7.56 -22.55 -6.42
CA ASP A 137 -7.47 -22.80 -4.98
C ASP A 137 -7.00 -21.54 -4.25
N HIS A 138 -7.80 -21.10 -3.29
CA HIS A 138 -7.53 -19.87 -2.53
C HIS A 138 -8.12 -19.93 -1.12
N LYS A 139 -7.62 -19.07 -0.24
CA LYS A 139 -8.20 -18.83 1.10
C LYS A 139 -8.27 -17.33 1.35
N ALA A 140 -9.39 -16.88 1.93
CA ALA A 140 -9.56 -15.50 2.40
C ALA A 140 -9.32 -15.43 3.90
N LEU A 141 -8.35 -14.65 4.31
CA LEU A 141 -7.93 -14.46 5.70
C LEU A 141 -8.35 -13.06 6.14
N PHE A 142 -9.33 -12.97 7.03
CA PHE A 142 -9.77 -11.69 7.59
C PHE A 142 -9.00 -11.37 8.86
N SER A 143 -8.53 -10.12 9.00
CA SER A 143 -7.92 -9.64 10.23
C SER A 143 -8.99 -9.54 11.34
N PHE A 144 -8.72 -10.16 12.48
CA PHE A 144 -9.58 -10.06 13.66
C PHE A 144 -9.27 -8.79 14.45
N LYS A 145 -7.98 -8.49 14.66
CA LYS A 145 -7.47 -7.34 15.41
C LYS A 145 -6.27 -6.72 14.72
N GLU A 146 -6.19 -5.41 14.75
CA GLU A 146 -5.05 -4.65 14.26
C GLU A 146 -4.27 -4.11 15.47
N GLU A 147 -3.10 -4.67 15.74
CA GLU A 147 -2.28 -4.25 16.88
C GLU A 147 -1.43 -3.02 16.56
N LYS A 148 -1.00 -2.88 15.30
CA LYS A 148 -0.16 -1.77 14.85
C LYS A 148 -0.32 -1.50 13.37
N LYS A 149 -0.49 -0.23 13.02
CA LYS A 149 -0.49 0.27 11.65
C LYS A 149 0.41 1.50 11.54
N THR A 150 1.68 1.26 11.35
CA THR A 150 2.67 2.33 11.12
C THR A 150 3.52 1.97 9.90
N GLY A 151 4.03 2.97 9.19
CA GLY A 151 5.04 2.75 8.17
C GLY A 151 6.40 2.35 8.75
N ALA A 152 7.35 2.00 7.88
CA ALA A 152 8.72 1.73 8.29
C ALA A 152 9.36 2.99 8.91
N LYS A 153 10.17 2.84 9.95
CA LYS A 153 10.98 3.93 10.50
C LYS A 153 12.28 4.02 9.70
N PHE A 154 12.68 5.21 9.34
CA PHE A 154 13.96 5.50 8.68
C PHE A 154 14.95 6.13 9.66
#